data_0a8a5841a781a759cf6427524039abab
#
_entry.id   0a8a5841a781a759cf6427524039abab
#
_cell.length_a   1.000
_cell.length_b   1.000
_cell.length_c   1.000
_cell.angle_alpha   90.00
_cell.angle_beta   90.00
_cell.angle_gamma   90.00
#
_symmetry.space_group_name_H-M   'P 1'
#
loop_
_entity.id
_entity.type
_entity.pdbx_description
1 polymer ?
#
loop_
_entity_poly.entity_id
_entity_poly.type
_entity_poly.pdbx_seq_one_letter_code
_entity_poly.pdbx_strand_id
1 'polypeptide(L)'
;MQNNAEAVVARLLSDDAPPFALLHRRTPGRAPDTVEVLLGPVGEVARLADIPLPTGAPEDGAPVADALALVPFRQIRERGFEVRDDGTPLAVLRPRETHELPLAEALAALPAHPVRVEGGAFDVPDEAYADIVSRVIEDEIGTGEGANFVIRRTFRGEIPGFGRSDALALFRRLLAGERGAYWTYVVRLADGRTLVGASPEVHVRMTGGRGEREAPSSEGGGGRGAGTVVMNPISGTYRYPEGGPSAEGLLEFLHDRKEVEELSMVVDEELKMMCTVGDMGGTVIGPRLKEMAHLAHTEYELRGRSSLDVREVLRETMFAATVTGSPVQNACRVIERYEPIGPDGAGRGYYAGALALIGRDGGGAQTLDSPILIRTADIDARGSLKVAVGATLVRHSDPRGEVAETHAKAAGVLTALGVRPAPVRSGAEGPR
;
A
#
# COMPACT_ATOMS: atom_id res chain seq x y z
N MET A 1 21.07 9.40 30.93
CA MET A 1 21.20 8.50 29.77
C MET A 1 20.27 9.06 28.72
N GLN A 2 20.81 9.49 27.59
CA GLN A 2 19.99 9.95 26.44
C GLN A 2 19.15 8.76 25.97
N ASN A 3 17.84 8.94 25.84
CA ASN A 3 16.96 7.88 25.37
C ASN A 3 17.40 7.46 23.96
N ASN A 4 17.49 6.18 23.66
CA ASN A 4 17.92 5.66 22.35
C ASN A 4 17.08 6.26 21.20
N ALA A 5 15.78 6.46 21.43
CA ALA A 5 14.88 7.05 20.45
C ALA A 5 15.23 8.52 20.12
N GLU A 6 15.60 9.32 21.15
CA GLU A 6 16.01 10.73 20.94
C GLU A 6 17.30 10.81 20.10
N ALA A 7 18.28 9.95 20.37
CA ALA A 7 19.53 9.93 19.62
C ALA A 7 19.31 9.52 18.14
N VAL A 8 18.47 8.51 17.91
CA VAL A 8 18.12 8.06 16.54
C VAL A 8 17.37 9.16 15.81
N VAL A 9 16.37 9.80 16.42
CA VAL A 9 15.61 10.89 15.79
C VAL A 9 16.50 12.10 15.51
N ALA A 10 17.41 12.47 16.44
CA ALA A 10 18.37 13.54 16.20
C ALA A 10 19.27 13.24 14.98
N ARG A 11 19.71 11.99 14.81
CA ARG A 11 20.48 11.56 13.65
C ARG A 11 19.66 11.67 12.35
N LEU A 12 18.36 11.29 12.36
CA LEU A 12 17.48 11.42 11.19
C LEU A 12 17.25 12.87 10.77
N LEU A 13 17.32 13.81 11.72
CA LEU A 13 17.14 15.25 11.50
C LEU A 13 18.42 15.93 11.02
N SER A 14 19.59 15.29 11.16
CA SER A 14 20.85 15.90 10.76
C SER A 14 20.96 16.03 9.23
N ASP A 15 21.68 17.06 8.76
CA ASP A 15 21.81 17.37 7.33
C ASP A 15 22.55 16.25 6.56
N ASP A 16 23.46 15.54 7.23
CA ASP A 16 24.25 14.43 6.71
C ASP A 16 23.59 13.07 6.85
N ALA A 17 22.35 13.01 7.40
CA ALA A 17 21.63 11.75 7.53
C ALA A 17 21.41 11.08 6.17
N PRO A 18 21.69 9.77 6.03
CA PRO A 18 21.43 9.03 4.83
C PRO A 18 19.92 8.95 4.55
N PRO A 19 19.51 8.45 3.37
CA PRO A 19 18.13 8.02 3.13
C PRO A 19 17.67 7.06 4.22
N PHE A 20 16.38 7.13 4.56
CA PHE A 20 15.84 6.35 5.67
C PHE A 20 14.40 5.91 5.44
N ALA A 21 13.99 4.89 6.18
CA ALA A 21 12.61 4.51 6.36
C ALA A 21 12.31 4.28 7.85
N LEU A 22 11.12 4.72 8.29
CA LEU A 22 10.53 4.30 9.56
C LEU A 22 9.28 3.49 9.26
N LEU A 23 9.17 2.32 9.86
CA LEU A 23 8.10 1.36 9.62
C LEU A 23 7.47 0.94 10.95
N HIS A 24 6.16 1.16 11.09
CA HIS A 24 5.36 0.52 12.12
C HIS A 24 4.48 -0.52 11.44
N ARG A 25 4.76 -1.79 11.69
CA ARG A 25 4.17 -2.93 10.98
C ARG A 25 3.34 -3.80 11.92
N ARG A 26 2.10 -4.06 11.55
CA ARG A 26 1.23 -5.04 12.23
C ARG A 26 1.32 -6.42 11.57
N THR A 27 2.53 -6.81 11.21
CA THR A 27 2.81 -8.12 10.64
C THR A 27 2.67 -9.20 11.71
N PRO A 28 1.88 -10.27 11.48
CA PRO A 28 1.78 -11.38 12.42
C PRO A 28 3.15 -11.95 12.81
N GLY A 29 3.36 -12.15 14.10
CA GLY A 29 4.63 -12.65 14.66
C GLY A 29 5.67 -11.56 14.99
N ARG A 30 5.37 -10.29 14.75
CA ARG A 30 6.19 -9.16 15.20
C ARG A 30 5.56 -8.45 16.40
N ALA A 31 6.40 -7.76 17.19
CA ALA A 31 5.93 -6.93 18.29
C ALA A 31 5.14 -5.73 17.73
N PRO A 32 3.85 -5.55 18.10
CA PRO A 32 3.02 -4.49 17.55
C PRO A 32 3.41 -3.08 18.00
N ASP A 33 4.14 -2.97 19.10
CA ASP A 33 4.52 -1.70 19.75
C ASP A 33 5.95 -1.27 19.39
N THR A 34 6.39 -1.53 18.16
CA THR A 34 7.75 -1.25 17.71
C THR A 34 7.72 -0.43 16.42
N VAL A 35 8.59 0.58 16.32
CA VAL A 35 8.94 1.31 15.10
C VAL A 35 10.33 0.86 14.67
N GLU A 36 10.42 0.30 13.47
CA GLU A 36 11.69 -0.07 12.85
C GLU A 36 12.24 1.13 12.09
N VAL A 37 13.52 1.41 12.26
CA VAL A 37 14.25 2.48 11.56
C VAL A 37 15.32 1.84 10.69
N LEU A 38 15.26 2.10 9.39
CA LEU A 38 16.19 1.59 8.39
C LEU A 38 16.95 2.79 7.80
N LEU A 39 18.27 2.77 7.86
CA LEU A 39 19.12 3.80 7.24
C LEU A 39 20.09 3.14 6.28
N GLY A 40 20.25 3.74 5.10
CA GLY A 40 21.19 3.20 4.10
C GLY A 40 21.09 3.89 2.76
N PRO A 41 21.99 3.52 1.84
CA PRO A 41 21.95 4.05 0.48
C PRO A 41 20.72 3.57 -0.27
N VAL A 42 20.21 4.45 -1.13
CA VAL A 42 19.17 4.13 -2.10
C VAL A 42 19.81 4.04 -3.48
N GLY A 43 19.50 2.97 -4.20
CA GLY A 43 19.83 2.81 -5.61
C GLY A 43 18.58 2.55 -6.43
N GLU A 44 18.70 2.61 -7.74
CA GLU A 44 17.64 2.27 -8.68
C GLU A 44 17.99 0.98 -9.40
N VAL A 45 16.99 0.15 -9.67
CA VAL A 45 17.13 -1.06 -10.46
C VAL A 45 16.08 -1.08 -11.57
N ALA A 46 16.38 -1.79 -12.67
CA ALA A 46 15.47 -1.82 -13.82
C ALA A 46 14.31 -2.82 -13.63
N ARG A 47 14.60 -3.96 -12.99
CA ARG A 47 13.66 -5.08 -12.84
C ARG A 47 13.61 -5.55 -11.40
N LEU A 48 12.50 -6.18 -11.01
CA LEU A 48 12.37 -6.82 -9.69
C LEU A 48 13.45 -7.87 -9.43
N ALA A 49 13.82 -8.62 -10.45
CA ALA A 49 14.90 -9.63 -10.35
C ALA A 49 16.28 -9.02 -10.00
N ASP A 50 16.47 -7.72 -10.26
CA ASP A 50 17.72 -7.02 -10.00
C ASP A 50 17.79 -6.46 -8.55
N ILE A 51 16.72 -6.61 -7.74
CA ILE A 51 16.73 -6.25 -6.31
C ILE A 51 17.76 -7.14 -5.59
N PRO A 52 18.73 -6.54 -4.89
CA PRO A 52 19.75 -7.32 -4.19
C PRO A 52 19.14 -8.20 -3.09
N LEU A 53 19.46 -9.48 -3.13
CA LEU A 53 19.05 -10.45 -2.11
C LEU A 53 20.20 -11.45 -1.89
N PRO A 54 20.95 -11.31 -0.79
CA PRO A 54 22.00 -12.23 -0.42
C PRO A 54 21.47 -13.65 -0.18
N THR A 55 22.35 -14.64 -0.31
CA THR A 55 22.05 -16.05 -0.04
C THR A 55 22.66 -16.49 1.28
N GLY A 56 22.09 -17.52 1.88
CA GLY A 56 22.57 -18.10 3.14
C GLY A 56 22.04 -17.41 4.40
N ALA A 57 22.30 -18.01 5.55
CA ALA A 57 21.88 -17.49 6.85
C ALA A 57 22.64 -16.21 7.20
N PRO A 58 22.00 -15.24 7.89
CA PRO A 58 22.69 -14.10 8.49
C PRO A 58 23.76 -14.56 9.49
N GLU A 59 24.82 -13.77 9.62
CA GLU A 59 26.00 -14.14 10.47
C GLU A 59 25.64 -14.36 11.93
N ASP A 60 24.72 -13.55 12.46
CA ASP A 60 24.25 -13.61 13.85
C ASP A 60 23.04 -14.56 14.04
N GLY A 61 22.56 -15.18 12.97
CA GLY A 61 21.37 -16.03 13.01
C GLY A 61 20.05 -15.30 13.30
N ALA A 62 20.05 -13.96 13.31
CA ALA A 62 18.85 -13.15 13.47
C ALA A 62 18.21 -12.82 12.10
N PRO A 63 16.89 -12.63 12.02
CA PRO A 63 16.26 -12.15 10.81
C PRO A 63 16.82 -10.79 10.36
N VAL A 64 17.04 -10.60 9.06
CA VAL A 64 17.63 -9.39 8.50
C VAL A 64 16.76 -8.84 7.37
N ALA A 65 16.62 -7.51 7.33
CA ALA A 65 16.07 -6.78 6.19
C ALA A 65 17.23 -6.46 5.21
N ASP A 66 17.23 -7.09 4.05
CA ASP A 66 18.26 -6.90 3.03
C ASP A 66 17.94 -5.72 2.10
N ALA A 67 16.66 -5.47 1.80
CA ALA A 67 16.21 -4.40 0.93
C ALA A 67 14.78 -3.93 1.26
N LEU A 68 14.54 -2.62 1.14
CA LEU A 68 13.20 -2.03 1.08
C LEU A 68 13.02 -1.44 -0.32
N ALA A 69 12.17 -2.06 -1.14
CA ALA A 69 11.92 -1.66 -2.51
C ALA A 69 10.61 -0.85 -2.62
N LEU A 70 10.69 0.31 -3.28
CA LEU A 70 9.54 1.10 -3.69
C LEU A 70 9.21 0.72 -5.13
N VAL A 71 8.22 -0.13 -5.30
CA VAL A 71 7.82 -0.69 -6.60
C VAL A 71 6.76 0.21 -7.23
N PRO A 72 7.09 0.95 -8.32
CA PRO A 72 6.13 1.84 -8.97
C PRO A 72 5.12 1.04 -9.79
N PHE A 73 3.93 1.62 -10.04
CA PHE A 73 2.88 0.97 -10.81
C PHE A 73 3.33 0.58 -12.22
N ARG A 74 4.19 1.38 -12.86
CA ARG A 74 4.73 1.07 -14.19
C ARG A 74 5.48 -0.27 -14.25
N GLN A 75 5.89 -0.83 -13.11
CA GLN A 75 6.62 -2.10 -13.06
C GLN A 75 5.75 -3.30 -13.46
N ILE A 76 4.42 -3.15 -13.54
CA ILE A 76 3.51 -4.17 -14.04
C ILE A 76 3.83 -4.59 -15.48
N ARG A 77 4.60 -3.76 -16.21
CA ARG A 77 5.15 -4.12 -17.53
C ARG A 77 5.99 -5.40 -17.52
N GLU A 78 6.57 -5.79 -16.38
CA GLU A 78 7.30 -7.06 -16.26
C GLU A 78 6.40 -8.29 -16.39
N ARG A 79 5.07 -8.11 -16.25
CA ARG A 79 4.06 -9.12 -16.58
C ARG A 79 3.57 -9.04 -18.03
N GLY A 80 4.12 -8.12 -18.83
CA GLY A 80 3.70 -7.89 -20.22
C GLY A 80 2.41 -7.08 -20.37
N PHE A 81 1.93 -6.41 -19.33
CA PHE A 81 0.72 -5.59 -19.39
C PHE A 81 1.06 -4.15 -19.84
N GLU A 82 0.11 -3.55 -20.55
CA GLU A 82 0.21 -2.16 -20.98
C GLU A 82 0.19 -1.22 -19.78
N VAL A 83 1.09 -0.26 -19.78
CA VAL A 83 1.17 0.76 -18.72
C VAL A 83 1.98 1.95 -19.23
N ARG A 84 1.56 3.14 -18.84
CA ARG A 84 2.33 4.36 -19.05
C ARG A 84 3.66 4.31 -18.31
N ASP A 85 4.74 4.50 -19.06
CA ASP A 85 6.05 4.70 -18.46
C ASP A 85 6.21 6.18 -18.06
N ASP A 86 5.93 6.46 -16.81
CA ASP A 86 6.03 7.80 -16.22
C ASP A 86 7.40 8.10 -15.62
N GLY A 87 8.39 7.25 -15.87
CA GLY A 87 9.75 7.42 -15.37
C GLY A 87 9.94 7.18 -13.86
N THR A 88 8.89 6.87 -13.10
CA THR A 88 9.03 6.63 -11.65
C THR A 88 9.98 5.46 -11.38
N PRO A 89 11.07 5.65 -10.61
CA PRO A 89 12.07 4.61 -10.44
C PRO A 89 11.61 3.45 -9.56
N LEU A 90 12.08 2.24 -9.84
CA LEU A 90 12.11 1.15 -8.87
C LEU A 90 13.29 1.43 -7.93
N ALA A 91 13.02 2.11 -6.83
CA ALA A 91 14.02 2.52 -5.87
C ALA A 91 14.20 1.47 -4.78
N VAL A 92 15.45 1.21 -4.38
CA VAL A 92 15.79 0.19 -3.39
C VAL A 92 16.70 0.79 -2.33
N LEU A 93 16.16 0.93 -1.11
CA LEU A 93 16.95 1.25 0.07
C LEU A 93 17.59 -0.06 0.58
N ARG A 94 18.91 -0.05 0.73
CA ARG A 94 19.69 -1.16 1.31
C ARG A 94 20.09 -0.80 2.73
N PRO A 95 19.43 -1.33 3.76
CA PRO A 95 19.73 -1.01 5.14
C PRO A 95 21.18 -1.36 5.49
N ARG A 96 21.89 -0.43 6.10
CA ARG A 96 23.23 -0.64 6.69
C ARG A 96 23.24 -0.41 8.20
N GLU A 97 22.24 0.31 8.67
CA GLU A 97 22.01 0.59 10.07
C GLU A 97 20.51 0.39 10.32
N THR A 98 20.17 -0.37 11.37
CA THR A 98 18.78 -0.67 11.73
C THR A 98 18.60 -0.46 13.23
N HIS A 99 17.45 0.11 13.62
CA HIS A 99 17.06 0.26 15.02
C HIS A 99 15.63 -0.20 15.20
N GLU A 100 15.33 -0.69 16.39
CA GLU A 100 13.96 -0.93 16.85
C GLU A 100 13.70 0.00 18.03
N LEU A 101 12.66 0.81 17.92
CA LEU A 101 12.27 1.79 18.94
C LEU A 101 10.90 1.39 19.50
N PRO A 102 10.73 1.39 20.84
CA PRO A 102 9.40 1.27 21.42
C PRO A 102 8.48 2.38 20.87
N LEU A 103 7.26 2.04 20.50
CA LEU A 103 6.29 2.98 19.87
C LEU A 103 6.09 4.25 20.71
N ALA A 104 5.98 4.09 22.04
CA ALA A 104 5.78 5.23 22.94
C ALA A 104 7.00 6.18 22.95
N GLU A 105 8.22 5.64 22.91
CA GLU A 105 9.45 6.44 22.86
C GLU A 105 9.61 7.12 21.50
N ALA A 106 9.30 6.41 20.40
CA ALA A 106 9.30 6.98 19.07
C ALA A 106 8.32 8.15 18.97
N LEU A 107 7.08 7.99 19.45
CA LEU A 107 6.07 9.06 19.46
C LEU A 107 6.51 10.26 20.31
N ALA A 108 7.24 10.05 21.41
CA ALA A 108 7.73 11.14 22.25
C ALA A 108 8.88 11.91 21.59
N ALA A 109 9.78 11.21 20.88
CA ALA A 109 10.98 11.80 20.26
C ALA A 109 10.72 12.46 18.90
N LEU A 110 9.73 11.99 18.13
CA LEU A 110 9.42 12.50 16.81
C LEU A 110 8.86 13.93 16.84
N PRO A 111 9.19 14.80 15.85
CA PRO A 111 8.66 16.17 15.75
C PRO A 111 7.13 16.20 15.78
N ALA A 112 6.56 17.21 16.50
CA ALA A 112 5.11 17.32 16.70
C ALA A 112 4.48 18.57 16.07
N HIS A 113 5.29 19.40 15.37
CA HIS A 113 4.80 20.63 14.75
C HIS A 113 3.78 20.35 13.64
N PRO A 114 2.86 21.30 13.36
CA PRO A 114 1.93 21.19 12.25
C PRO A 114 2.64 21.35 10.91
N VAL A 115 2.27 20.53 9.94
CA VAL A 115 2.62 20.72 8.53
C VAL A 115 1.46 21.43 7.85
N ARG A 116 1.75 22.46 7.03
CA ARG A 116 0.74 23.25 6.34
C ARG A 116 0.77 22.93 4.85
N VAL A 117 -0.39 22.62 4.29
CA VAL A 117 -0.60 22.46 2.85
C VAL A 117 -1.24 23.71 2.28
N GLU A 118 -0.71 24.19 1.17
CA GLU A 118 -1.24 25.32 0.38
C GLU A 118 -1.79 24.82 -0.96
N GLY A 119 -2.83 25.48 -1.47
CA GLY A 119 -3.38 25.25 -2.81
C GLY A 119 -4.01 23.88 -3.04
N GLY A 120 -4.47 23.19 -1.97
CA GLY A 120 -4.93 21.80 -2.05
C GLY A 120 -6.27 21.61 -2.78
N ALA A 121 -6.27 20.80 -3.88
CA ALA A 121 -7.45 20.38 -4.61
C ALA A 121 -7.25 19.05 -5.32
N PHE A 122 -8.36 18.37 -5.66
CA PHE A 122 -8.31 17.22 -6.58
C PHE A 122 -8.04 17.68 -8.01
N ASP A 123 -7.20 16.95 -8.73
CA ASP A 123 -6.88 17.19 -10.14
C ASP A 123 -8.09 16.93 -11.06
N VAL A 124 -9.02 16.09 -10.64
CA VAL A 124 -10.32 15.86 -11.26
C VAL A 124 -11.42 16.31 -10.29
N PRO A 125 -12.18 17.36 -10.62
CA PRO A 125 -13.34 17.79 -9.83
C PRO A 125 -14.40 16.69 -9.70
N ASP A 126 -15.25 16.78 -8.68
CA ASP A 126 -16.23 15.75 -8.33
C ASP A 126 -17.16 15.40 -9.49
N GLU A 127 -17.72 16.39 -10.19
CA GLU A 127 -18.62 16.15 -11.33
C GLU A 127 -17.90 15.47 -12.49
N ALA A 128 -16.68 15.91 -12.82
CA ALA A 128 -15.90 15.29 -13.89
C ALA A 128 -15.48 13.84 -13.54
N TYR A 129 -15.24 13.57 -12.26
CA TYR A 129 -14.96 12.20 -11.82
C TYR A 129 -16.21 11.32 -11.91
N ALA A 130 -17.40 11.84 -11.53
CA ALA A 130 -18.65 11.12 -11.69
C ALA A 130 -18.95 10.80 -13.17
N ASP A 131 -18.64 11.71 -14.11
CA ASP A 131 -18.76 11.47 -15.54
C ASP A 131 -17.79 10.37 -16.02
N ILE A 132 -16.57 10.33 -15.52
CA ILE A 132 -15.62 9.25 -15.82
C ILE A 132 -16.16 7.91 -15.30
N VAL A 133 -16.66 7.87 -14.08
CA VAL A 133 -17.27 6.67 -13.47
C VAL A 133 -18.41 6.15 -14.34
N SER A 134 -19.33 7.03 -14.76
CA SER A 134 -20.47 6.65 -15.62
C SER A 134 -19.99 6.01 -16.93
N ARG A 135 -19.02 6.64 -17.60
CA ARG A 135 -18.47 6.11 -18.86
C ARG A 135 -17.77 4.76 -18.67
N VAL A 136 -17.01 4.57 -17.60
CA VAL A 136 -16.35 3.27 -17.33
C VAL A 136 -17.40 2.18 -17.10
N ILE A 137 -18.48 2.49 -16.37
CA ILE A 137 -19.56 1.53 -16.14
C ILE A 137 -20.28 1.17 -17.45
N GLU A 138 -20.60 2.16 -18.28
CA GLU A 138 -21.35 1.96 -19.52
C GLU A 138 -20.50 1.32 -20.63
N ASP A 139 -19.32 1.89 -20.88
CA ASP A 139 -18.50 1.56 -22.05
C ASP A 139 -17.60 0.33 -21.84
N GLU A 140 -17.20 0.04 -20.60
CA GLU A 140 -16.25 -1.04 -20.29
C GLU A 140 -16.92 -2.20 -19.53
N ILE A 141 -17.50 -1.93 -18.34
CA ILE A 141 -18.14 -2.98 -17.53
C ILE A 141 -19.43 -3.46 -18.21
N GLY A 142 -20.22 -2.53 -18.76
CA GLY A 142 -21.47 -2.83 -19.47
C GLY A 142 -21.27 -3.67 -20.71
N THR A 143 -20.15 -3.53 -21.40
CA THR A 143 -19.78 -4.28 -22.61
C THR A 143 -19.03 -5.59 -22.30
N GLY A 144 -18.66 -5.83 -21.03
CA GLY A 144 -18.03 -7.08 -20.60
C GLY A 144 -16.51 -7.09 -20.67
N GLU A 145 -15.86 -5.91 -20.77
CA GLU A 145 -14.40 -5.81 -20.76
C GLU A 145 -13.78 -6.19 -19.41
N GLY A 146 -14.56 -6.13 -18.33
CA GLY A 146 -14.14 -6.59 -17.01
C GLY A 146 -15.26 -6.58 -15.98
N ALA A 147 -14.99 -7.14 -14.84
CA ALA A 147 -15.91 -7.23 -13.72
C ALA A 147 -15.87 -5.98 -12.84
N ASN A 148 -14.66 -5.44 -12.62
CA ASN A 148 -14.42 -4.21 -11.89
C ASN A 148 -13.19 -3.48 -12.41
N PHE A 149 -13.17 -2.16 -12.24
CA PHE A 149 -12.01 -1.32 -12.53
C PHE A 149 -11.82 -0.27 -11.46
N VAL A 150 -10.56 0.04 -11.12
CA VAL A 150 -10.23 1.09 -10.16
C VAL A 150 -9.72 2.31 -10.91
N ILE A 151 -10.44 3.41 -10.79
CA ILE A 151 -10.07 4.68 -11.43
C ILE A 151 -9.61 5.68 -10.38
N ARG A 152 -8.42 6.25 -10.64
CA ARG A 152 -7.74 7.18 -9.73
C ARG A 152 -8.11 8.64 -10.03
N ARG A 153 -8.14 9.46 -8.97
CA ARG A 153 -7.88 10.90 -9.00
C ARG A 153 -6.87 11.27 -7.92
N THR A 154 -6.26 12.45 -8.01
CA THR A 154 -5.17 12.84 -7.12
C THR A 154 -5.45 14.19 -6.48
N PHE A 155 -5.42 14.24 -5.15
CA PHE A 155 -5.33 15.51 -4.43
C PHE A 155 -3.91 16.05 -4.57
N ARG A 156 -3.78 17.31 -5.01
CA ARG A 156 -2.51 18.01 -5.21
C ARG A 156 -2.46 19.24 -4.34
N GLY A 157 -1.27 19.59 -3.87
CA GLY A 157 -1.01 20.78 -3.08
C GLY A 157 0.48 21.01 -2.94
N GLU A 158 0.86 21.99 -2.15
CA GLU A 158 2.25 22.30 -1.86
C GLU A 158 2.48 22.41 -0.37
N ILE A 159 3.64 21.98 0.09
CA ILE A 159 4.13 22.16 1.46
C ILE A 159 5.37 23.03 1.40
N PRO A 160 5.24 24.35 1.61
CA PRO A 160 6.38 25.26 1.53
C PRO A 160 7.49 24.90 2.51
N GLY A 161 8.72 24.82 2.00
CA GLY A 161 9.89 24.52 2.82
C GLY A 161 9.95 23.08 3.36
N PHE A 162 9.25 22.13 2.72
CA PHE A 162 9.21 20.73 3.14
C PHE A 162 10.60 20.13 3.38
N GLY A 163 10.79 19.57 4.56
CA GLY A 163 12.04 18.97 4.97
C GLY A 163 11.90 17.68 5.77
N ARG A 164 13.02 17.19 6.32
CA ARG A 164 13.07 15.97 7.13
C ARG A 164 12.16 16.04 8.35
N SER A 165 12.15 17.20 9.01
CA SER A 165 11.34 17.43 10.21
C SER A 165 9.83 17.32 9.91
N ASP A 166 9.40 17.87 8.75
CA ASP A 166 8.01 17.77 8.31
C ASP A 166 7.61 16.33 7.97
N ALA A 167 8.50 15.61 7.29
CA ALA A 167 8.31 14.19 6.98
C ALA A 167 8.09 13.34 8.24
N LEU A 168 8.92 13.55 9.26
CA LEU A 168 8.82 12.86 10.55
C LEU A 168 7.59 13.32 11.36
N ALA A 169 7.22 14.60 11.28
CA ALA A 169 6.01 15.12 11.92
C ALA A 169 4.72 14.52 11.29
N LEU A 170 4.68 14.36 9.96
CA LEU A 170 3.58 13.69 9.27
C LEU A 170 3.49 12.22 9.66
N PHE A 171 4.62 11.50 9.69
CA PHE A 171 4.67 10.12 10.15
C PHE A 171 4.14 9.98 11.58
N ARG A 172 4.58 10.84 12.50
CA ARG A 172 4.08 10.85 13.88
C ARG A 172 2.57 11.01 13.95
N ARG A 173 2.00 11.91 13.11
CA ARG A 173 0.55 12.15 13.08
C ARG A 173 -0.22 10.93 12.59
N LEU A 174 0.24 10.29 11.52
CA LEU A 174 -0.37 9.05 11.04
C LEU A 174 -0.24 7.94 12.08
N LEU A 175 0.93 7.80 12.70
CA LEU A 175 1.19 6.80 13.72
C LEU A 175 0.28 6.95 14.95
N ALA A 176 -0.03 8.19 15.35
CA ALA A 176 -0.90 8.50 16.48
C ALA A 176 -2.40 8.44 16.13
N GLY A 177 -2.78 8.79 14.90
CA GLY A 177 -4.17 8.97 14.49
C GLY A 177 -4.79 7.78 13.77
N GLU A 178 -3.99 7.00 13.04
CA GLU A 178 -4.53 5.89 12.26
C GLU A 178 -4.61 4.60 13.08
N ARG A 179 -5.72 3.88 12.89
CA ARG A 179 -5.97 2.58 13.54
C ARG A 179 -6.24 1.56 12.45
N GLY A 180 -5.78 0.32 12.66
CA GLY A 180 -6.07 -0.77 11.72
C GLY A 180 -5.14 -0.82 10.50
N ALA A 181 -4.28 0.17 10.27
CA ALA A 181 -3.29 0.10 9.20
C ALA A 181 -2.42 -1.15 9.35
N TYR A 182 -2.15 -1.82 8.23
CA TYR A 182 -1.17 -2.90 8.18
C TYR A 182 0.24 -2.35 8.38
N TRP A 183 0.59 -1.30 7.60
CA TRP A 183 1.80 -0.54 7.80
C TRP A 183 1.52 0.96 7.90
N THR A 184 2.15 1.62 8.88
CA THR A 184 2.34 3.08 8.87
C THR A 184 3.81 3.33 8.64
N TYR A 185 4.14 4.18 7.66
CA TYR A 185 5.52 4.35 7.23
C TYR A 185 5.85 5.77 6.77
N VAL A 186 7.13 6.09 6.82
CA VAL A 186 7.77 7.17 6.08
C VAL A 186 9.02 6.62 5.41
N VAL A 187 9.20 6.92 4.12
CA VAL A 187 10.42 6.60 3.36
C VAL A 187 10.91 7.88 2.72
N ARG A 188 12.15 8.26 3.01
CA ARG A 188 12.79 9.43 2.41
C ARG A 188 13.98 9.00 1.56
N LEU A 189 13.92 9.33 0.28
CA LEU A 189 14.93 8.99 -0.71
C LEU A 189 16.08 10.01 -0.73
N ALA A 190 17.14 9.70 -1.48
CA ALA A 190 18.33 10.55 -1.58
C ALA A 190 18.07 11.91 -2.23
N ASP A 191 17.15 11.96 -3.19
CA ASP A 191 16.72 13.17 -3.88
C ASP A 191 15.77 14.05 -3.05
N GLY A 192 15.42 13.62 -1.83
CA GLY A 192 14.50 14.30 -0.93
C GLY A 192 13.03 13.93 -1.13
N ARG A 193 12.67 13.16 -2.16
CA ARG A 193 11.31 12.60 -2.30
C ARG A 193 10.94 11.77 -1.09
N THR A 194 9.74 11.94 -0.61
CA THR A 194 9.27 11.32 0.63
C THR A 194 7.89 10.71 0.42
N LEU A 195 7.72 9.44 0.80
CA LEU A 195 6.43 8.79 0.89
C LEU A 195 6.06 8.64 2.37
N VAL A 196 4.88 9.13 2.74
CA VAL A 196 4.34 8.99 4.10
C VAL A 196 2.94 8.43 4.00
N GLY A 197 2.68 7.29 4.64
CA GLY A 197 1.41 6.61 4.47
C GLY A 197 1.02 5.67 5.61
N ALA A 198 -0.25 5.26 5.59
CA ALA A 198 -0.84 4.27 6.48
C ALA A 198 -1.71 3.30 5.66
N SER A 199 -1.06 2.31 5.07
CA SER A 199 -1.72 1.32 4.21
C SER A 199 -2.44 0.25 5.02
N PRO A 200 -3.73 -0.01 4.75
CA PRO A 200 -4.47 -1.06 5.44
C PRO A 200 -4.23 -2.46 4.86
N GLU A 201 -3.66 -2.56 3.66
CA GLU A 201 -3.76 -3.76 2.84
C GLU A 201 -2.41 -4.46 2.65
N VAL A 202 -2.42 -5.78 2.92
CA VAL A 202 -1.32 -6.68 2.56
C VAL A 202 -1.39 -6.94 1.05
N HIS A 203 -0.41 -6.46 0.29
CA HIS A 203 -0.24 -6.86 -1.09
C HIS A 203 0.14 -8.34 -1.16
N VAL A 204 1.30 -8.67 -0.64
CA VAL A 204 1.77 -10.05 -0.51
C VAL A 204 2.79 -10.16 0.61
N ARG A 205 2.71 -11.24 1.35
CA ARG A 205 3.69 -11.59 2.37
C ARG A 205 4.16 -13.01 2.15
N MET A 206 5.46 -13.26 2.31
CA MET A 206 6.04 -14.60 2.33
C MET A 206 6.92 -14.76 3.55
N THR A 207 6.67 -15.81 4.32
CA THR A 207 7.53 -16.21 5.44
C THR A 207 8.28 -17.47 5.05
N GLY A 208 9.57 -17.53 5.32
CA GLY A 208 10.38 -18.71 5.10
C GLY A 208 9.79 -19.91 5.84
N GLY A 209 9.50 -20.99 5.13
CA GLY A 209 9.03 -22.21 5.73
C GLY A 209 10.14 -22.82 6.58
N ARG A 210 9.92 -23.00 7.89
CA ARG A 210 10.52 -24.12 8.59
C ARG A 210 9.72 -25.33 8.13
N GLY A 211 10.13 -25.95 7.00
CA GLY A 211 9.66 -27.27 6.68
C GLY A 211 9.98 -28.17 7.85
N GLU A 212 9.02 -28.94 8.34
CA GLU A 212 9.31 -30.14 9.10
C GLU A 212 10.45 -30.85 8.35
N ARG A 213 11.52 -31.17 9.07
CA ARG A 213 12.64 -31.92 8.52
C ARG A 213 12.11 -33.25 7.99
N GLU A 214 11.78 -33.31 6.71
CA GLU A 214 11.88 -34.57 6.00
C GLU A 214 13.37 -34.94 5.99
N ALA A 215 13.64 -36.16 6.39
CA ALA A 215 14.98 -36.70 6.48
C ALA A 215 15.74 -36.44 5.15
N PRO A 216 17.06 -36.16 5.19
CA PRO A 216 17.83 -35.86 3.99
C PRO A 216 17.78 -37.06 3.04
N SER A 217 17.03 -36.93 1.95
CA SER A 217 17.19 -37.78 0.80
C SER A 217 18.55 -37.48 0.19
N SER A 218 19.36 -38.47 0.06
CA SER A 218 20.75 -38.46 -0.44
C SER A 218 20.82 -38.17 -1.92
N GLU A 219 20.50 -36.98 -2.39
CA GLU A 219 20.89 -36.49 -3.71
C GLU A 219 20.95 -34.95 -3.65
N GLY A 220 22.12 -34.43 -3.96
CA GLY A 220 22.48 -33.04 -3.73
C GLY A 220 21.69 -32.03 -4.56
N GLY A 221 20.78 -31.39 -3.91
CA GLY A 221 20.12 -30.15 -4.32
C GLY A 221 19.68 -29.46 -3.04
N GLY A 222 20.29 -28.33 -2.69
CA GLY A 222 19.88 -27.52 -1.56
C GLY A 222 18.40 -27.12 -1.69
N GLY A 223 17.52 -27.92 -1.09
CA GLY A 223 16.09 -27.73 -1.12
C GLY A 223 15.74 -26.36 -0.51
N ARG A 224 15.34 -25.40 -1.34
CA ARG A 224 14.66 -24.18 -0.90
C ARG A 224 13.36 -24.63 -0.21
N GLY A 225 13.28 -24.53 1.12
CA GLY A 225 12.03 -24.83 1.83
C GLY A 225 10.92 -23.93 1.30
N ALA A 226 9.76 -24.53 0.99
CA ALA A 226 8.60 -23.77 0.53
C ALA A 226 8.13 -22.83 1.65
N GLY A 227 8.04 -21.51 1.32
CA GLY A 227 7.52 -20.49 2.22
C GLY A 227 5.99 -20.47 2.22
N THR A 228 5.39 -19.86 3.24
CA THR A 228 3.96 -19.55 3.26
C THR A 228 3.74 -18.18 2.63
N VAL A 229 2.95 -18.13 1.56
CA VAL A 229 2.52 -16.88 0.90
C VAL A 229 1.12 -16.53 1.39
N VAL A 230 0.91 -15.24 1.70
CA VAL A 230 -0.36 -14.68 2.15
C VAL A 230 -0.66 -13.39 1.40
N MET A 231 -1.89 -13.25 0.93
CA MET A 231 -2.47 -12.02 0.40
C MET A 231 -3.74 -11.70 1.19
N ASN A 232 -4.01 -10.42 1.44
CA ASN A 232 -5.23 -10.03 2.16
C ASN A 232 -5.97 -8.97 1.35
N PRO A 233 -6.72 -9.36 0.30
CA PRO A 233 -7.57 -8.43 -0.42
C PRO A 233 -8.62 -7.83 0.51
N ILE A 234 -8.71 -6.50 0.48
CA ILE A 234 -9.76 -5.75 1.15
C ILE A 234 -10.67 -5.10 0.11
N SER A 235 -11.97 -5.10 0.38
CA SER A 235 -12.95 -4.50 -0.51
C SER A 235 -14.12 -3.95 0.28
N GLY A 236 -14.95 -3.17 -0.38
CA GLY A 236 -16.05 -2.48 0.24
C GLY A 236 -15.63 -1.40 1.23
N THR A 237 -16.49 -0.46 1.49
CA THR A 237 -16.17 0.65 2.42
C THR A 237 -17.39 1.04 3.24
N TYR A 238 -17.44 0.56 4.49
CA TYR A 238 -18.41 1.04 5.47
C TYR A 238 -17.89 2.31 6.13
N ARG A 239 -18.43 3.46 5.75
CA ARG A 239 -18.11 4.75 6.34
C ARG A 239 -18.82 4.91 7.68
N TYR A 240 -18.06 5.21 8.73
CA TYR A 240 -18.70 5.44 10.03
C TYR A 240 -19.52 6.73 10.01
N PRO A 241 -20.80 6.67 10.41
CA PRO A 241 -21.62 7.87 10.61
C PRO A 241 -21.06 8.71 11.77
N GLU A 242 -21.53 9.97 11.93
CA GLU A 242 -21.08 10.87 12.99
C GLU A 242 -21.21 10.29 14.41
N GLY A 243 -22.20 9.41 14.63
CA GLY A 243 -22.41 8.68 15.88
C GLY A 243 -21.52 7.44 16.08
N GLY A 244 -20.61 7.14 15.14
CA GLY A 244 -19.82 5.90 15.12
C GLY A 244 -20.54 4.73 14.45
N PRO A 245 -19.88 3.57 14.33
CA PRO A 245 -20.46 2.37 13.70
C PRO A 245 -21.62 1.83 14.53
N SER A 246 -22.69 1.36 13.85
CA SER A 246 -23.82 0.67 14.47
C SER A 246 -23.91 -0.77 13.95
N ALA A 247 -24.47 -1.67 14.77
CA ALA A 247 -24.67 -3.06 14.34
C ALA A 247 -25.64 -3.16 13.15
N GLU A 248 -26.68 -2.32 13.11
CA GLU A 248 -27.65 -2.26 12.02
C GLU A 248 -27.00 -1.80 10.72
N GLY A 249 -26.29 -0.66 10.72
CA GLY A 249 -25.59 -0.16 9.54
C GLY A 249 -24.48 -1.10 9.05
N LEU A 250 -23.84 -1.82 9.96
CA LEU A 250 -22.86 -2.84 9.59
C LEU A 250 -23.51 -4.05 8.91
N LEU A 251 -24.68 -4.50 9.40
CA LEU A 251 -25.44 -5.57 8.76
C LEU A 251 -25.97 -5.16 7.38
N GLU A 252 -26.46 -3.92 7.23
CA GLU A 252 -26.85 -3.39 5.92
C GLU A 252 -25.68 -3.41 4.94
N PHE A 253 -24.50 -2.91 5.36
CA PHE A 253 -23.28 -2.95 4.56
C PHE A 253 -22.89 -4.38 4.13
N LEU A 254 -22.92 -5.35 5.05
CA LEU A 254 -22.57 -6.73 4.76
C LEU A 254 -23.58 -7.44 3.83
N HIS A 255 -24.81 -6.92 3.71
CA HIS A 255 -25.85 -7.41 2.80
C HIS A 255 -25.95 -6.58 1.51
N ASP A 256 -25.21 -5.47 1.40
CA ASP A 256 -25.24 -4.65 0.19
C ASP A 256 -24.69 -5.44 -1.00
N ARG A 257 -25.48 -5.49 -2.07
CA ARG A 257 -25.16 -6.29 -3.24
C ARG A 257 -23.88 -5.84 -3.94
N LYS A 258 -23.66 -4.53 -4.03
CA LYS A 258 -22.45 -3.94 -4.62
C LYS A 258 -21.22 -4.39 -3.85
N GLU A 259 -21.26 -4.30 -2.52
CA GLU A 259 -20.14 -4.63 -1.65
C GLU A 259 -19.79 -6.13 -1.70
N VAL A 260 -20.81 -6.99 -1.75
CA VAL A 260 -20.64 -8.45 -1.89
C VAL A 260 -20.06 -8.82 -3.26
N GLU A 261 -20.57 -8.21 -4.34
CA GLU A 261 -20.05 -8.44 -5.71
C GLU A 261 -18.61 -7.96 -5.82
N GLU A 262 -18.29 -6.76 -5.33
CA GLU A 262 -16.94 -6.19 -5.35
C GLU A 262 -15.94 -7.12 -4.64
N LEU A 263 -16.25 -7.54 -3.43
CA LEU A 263 -15.39 -8.45 -2.67
C LEU A 263 -15.17 -9.79 -3.38
N SER A 264 -16.22 -10.36 -3.97
CA SER A 264 -16.14 -11.63 -4.70
C SER A 264 -15.23 -11.53 -5.92
N MET A 265 -15.31 -10.42 -6.67
CA MET A 265 -14.53 -10.19 -7.87
C MET A 265 -13.03 -10.02 -7.56
N VAL A 266 -12.68 -9.27 -6.52
CA VAL A 266 -11.28 -9.07 -6.15
C VAL A 266 -10.66 -10.35 -5.61
N VAL A 267 -11.39 -11.13 -4.82
CA VAL A 267 -10.94 -12.42 -4.29
C VAL A 267 -10.69 -13.42 -5.43
N ASP A 268 -11.58 -13.49 -6.43
CA ASP A 268 -11.42 -14.38 -7.58
C ASP A 268 -10.15 -14.06 -8.38
N GLU A 269 -9.88 -12.79 -8.64
CA GLU A 269 -8.67 -12.38 -9.37
C GLU A 269 -7.39 -12.61 -8.56
N GLU A 270 -7.40 -12.30 -7.28
CA GLU A 270 -6.22 -12.53 -6.44
C GLU A 270 -5.99 -14.02 -6.15
N LEU A 271 -7.05 -14.83 -6.15
CA LEU A 271 -6.91 -16.28 -6.07
C LEU A 271 -6.23 -16.86 -7.34
N LYS A 272 -6.48 -16.28 -8.52
CA LYS A 272 -5.74 -16.63 -9.74
C LYS A 272 -4.26 -16.29 -9.59
N MET A 273 -3.92 -15.11 -9.03
CA MET A 273 -2.53 -14.76 -8.72
C MET A 273 -1.93 -15.75 -7.71
N MET A 274 -2.65 -16.10 -6.64
CA MET A 274 -2.20 -17.10 -5.67
C MET A 274 -1.96 -18.46 -6.32
N CYS A 275 -2.80 -18.87 -7.28
CA CYS A 275 -2.60 -20.12 -8.03
C CYS A 275 -1.36 -20.08 -8.94
N THR A 276 -0.91 -18.89 -9.36
CA THR A 276 0.32 -18.73 -10.14
C THR A 276 1.58 -18.88 -9.27
N VAL A 277 1.54 -18.37 -8.03
CA VAL A 277 2.70 -18.39 -7.13
C VAL A 277 2.70 -19.55 -6.16
N GLY A 278 1.56 -20.18 -5.93
CA GLY A 278 1.41 -21.28 -4.99
C GLY A 278 1.65 -22.64 -5.62
N ASP A 279 2.51 -23.46 -5.02
CA ASP A 279 2.87 -24.81 -5.51
C ASP A 279 1.65 -25.75 -5.63
N MET A 280 0.64 -25.55 -4.80
CA MET A 280 -0.59 -26.35 -4.73
C MET A 280 -1.88 -25.50 -4.75
N GLY A 281 -1.79 -24.28 -5.29
CA GLY A 281 -2.88 -23.31 -5.23
C GLY A 281 -2.98 -22.62 -3.88
N GLY A 282 -4.19 -22.19 -3.48
CA GLY A 282 -4.41 -21.43 -2.27
C GLY A 282 -5.70 -21.80 -1.54
N THR A 283 -5.75 -21.45 -0.26
CA THR A 283 -6.93 -21.53 0.60
C THR A 283 -7.48 -20.14 0.85
N VAL A 284 -8.79 -19.97 0.77
CA VAL A 284 -9.52 -18.74 1.08
C VAL A 284 -10.07 -18.81 2.50
N ILE A 285 -9.78 -17.81 3.31
CA ILE A 285 -10.21 -17.71 4.71
C ILE A 285 -10.91 -16.35 4.91
N GLY A 286 -12.13 -16.37 5.39
CA GLY A 286 -12.93 -15.15 5.61
C GLY A 286 -14.39 -15.31 5.18
N PRO A 287 -15.16 -14.23 5.02
CA PRO A 287 -14.75 -12.81 5.20
C PRO A 287 -14.52 -12.39 6.66
N ARG A 288 -13.78 -11.31 6.86
CA ARG A 288 -13.57 -10.63 8.14
C ARG A 288 -13.78 -9.13 7.98
N LEU A 289 -13.99 -8.42 9.08
CA LEU A 289 -14.01 -6.96 9.09
C LEU A 289 -12.63 -6.41 9.41
N LYS A 290 -12.18 -5.44 8.63
CA LYS A 290 -10.97 -4.66 8.82
C LYS A 290 -11.36 -3.27 9.29
N GLU A 291 -11.28 -3.03 10.59
CA GLU A 291 -11.62 -1.75 11.19
C GLU A 291 -10.46 -0.75 11.06
N MET A 292 -10.77 0.47 10.62
CA MET A 292 -9.89 1.63 10.53
C MET A 292 -10.38 2.76 11.44
N ALA A 293 -9.69 3.90 11.45
CA ALA A 293 -10.07 5.03 12.30
C ALA A 293 -11.43 5.65 11.94
N HIS A 294 -11.81 5.66 10.66
CA HIS A 294 -12.98 6.38 10.14
C HIS A 294 -13.91 5.53 9.29
N LEU A 295 -13.57 4.27 9.06
CA LEU A 295 -14.31 3.36 8.21
C LEU A 295 -13.95 1.89 8.53
N ALA A 296 -14.71 0.94 7.99
CA ALA A 296 -14.31 -0.47 7.96
C ALA A 296 -14.36 -1.00 6.52
N HIS A 297 -13.55 -2.01 6.26
CA HIS A 297 -13.56 -2.80 5.02
C HIS A 297 -13.93 -4.26 5.33
N THR A 298 -14.34 -5.00 4.33
CA THR A 298 -14.31 -6.45 4.37
C THR A 298 -12.96 -6.96 3.85
N GLU A 299 -12.43 -8.03 4.41
CA GLU A 299 -11.18 -8.66 3.97
C GLU A 299 -11.31 -10.18 3.87
N TYR A 300 -10.56 -10.77 2.93
CA TYR A 300 -10.22 -12.18 2.93
C TYR A 300 -8.73 -12.39 3.16
N GLU A 301 -8.35 -13.57 3.61
CA GLU A 301 -6.98 -14.04 3.59
C GLU A 301 -6.86 -15.16 2.57
N LEU A 302 -5.98 -14.99 1.59
CA LEU A 302 -5.57 -16.03 0.66
C LEU A 302 -4.23 -16.56 1.13
N ARG A 303 -4.12 -17.87 1.31
CA ARG A 303 -2.93 -18.51 1.83
C ARG A 303 -2.51 -19.69 0.96
N GLY A 304 -1.24 -19.73 0.57
CA GLY A 304 -0.63 -20.80 -0.20
C GLY A 304 0.78 -21.10 0.28
N ARG A 305 1.40 -22.14 -0.30
CA ARG A 305 2.83 -22.42 -0.15
C ARG A 305 3.52 -22.17 -1.46
N SER A 306 4.74 -21.61 -1.43
CA SER A 306 5.50 -21.29 -2.63
C SER A 306 6.98 -21.64 -2.45
N SER A 307 7.54 -22.27 -3.46
CA SER A 307 8.98 -22.48 -3.60
C SER A 307 9.69 -21.43 -4.45
N LEU A 308 8.95 -20.43 -4.97
CA LEU A 308 9.48 -19.36 -5.80
C LEU A 308 10.38 -18.41 -5.00
N ASP A 309 11.28 -17.74 -5.70
CA ASP A 309 12.02 -16.57 -5.20
C ASP A 309 11.03 -15.45 -4.86
N VAL A 310 11.23 -14.74 -3.75
CA VAL A 310 10.32 -13.68 -3.30
C VAL A 310 10.13 -12.56 -4.32
N ARG A 311 11.11 -12.32 -5.20
CA ARG A 311 11.03 -11.33 -6.28
C ARG A 311 10.13 -11.83 -7.42
N GLU A 312 10.07 -13.14 -7.65
CA GLU A 312 9.10 -13.76 -8.57
C GLU A 312 7.68 -13.72 -7.98
N VAL A 313 7.54 -14.05 -6.69
CA VAL A 313 6.25 -13.91 -5.99
C VAL A 313 5.75 -12.48 -6.11
N LEU A 314 6.61 -11.48 -5.86
CA LEU A 314 6.27 -10.07 -5.99
C LEU A 314 5.87 -9.71 -7.43
N ARG A 315 6.59 -10.19 -8.45
CA ARG A 315 6.29 -9.96 -9.87
C ARG A 315 4.93 -10.52 -10.27
N GLU A 316 4.66 -11.78 -9.95
CA GLU A 316 3.44 -12.47 -10.38
C GLU A 316 2.17 -11.97 -9.67
N THR A 317 2.32 -11.33 -8.51
CA THR A 317 1.21 -10.74 -7.75
C THR A 317 1.00 -9.24 -8.03
N MET A 318 1.79 -8.61 -8.91
CA MET A 318 1.61 -7.20 -9.31
C MET A 318 0.40 -7.04 -10.26
N PHE A 319 -0.49 -6.09 -10.03
CA PHE A 319 -0.80 -5.50 -8.74
C PHE A 319 -2.19 -5.93 -8.36
N ALA A 320 -2.53 -5.82 -7.09
CA ALA A 320 -3.78 -6.30 -6.53
C ALA A 320 -5.02 -5.80 -7.29
N ALA A 321 -6.01 -6.67 -7.45
CA ALA A 321 -7.26 -6.34 -8.12
C ALA A 321 -8.04 -5.22 -7.41
N THR A 322 -7.82 -5.05 -6.12
CA THR A 322 -8.37 -4.00 -5.26
C THR A 322 -7.92 -2.58 -5.65
N VAL A 323 -6.83 -2.45 -6.42
CA VAL A 323 -6.29 -1.17 -6.89
C VAL A 323 -6.14 -1.08 -8.41
N THR A 324 -6.41 -2.17 -9.12
CA THR A 324 -6.37 -2.23 -10.59
C THR A 324 -7.73 -2.56 -11.19
N GLY A 325 -8.24 -3.73 -10.92
CA GLY A 325 -9.46 -4.30 -11.45
C GLY A 325 -9.27 -5.73 -11.96
N SER A 326 -10.34 -6.32 -12.46
CA SER A 326 -10.38 -7.72 -12.95
C SER A 326 -11.04 -7.81 -14.33
N PRO A 327 -10.40 -8.43 -15.35
CA PRO A 327 -9.03 -8.95 -15.37
C PRO A 327 -7.97 -7.85 -15.34
N VAL A 328 -6.84 -8.08 -14.66
CA VAL A 328 -5.79 -7.05 -14.48
C VAL A 328 -5.26 -6.51 -15.81
N GLN A 329 -5.12 -7.35 -16.84
CA GLN A 329 -4.68 -6.91 -18.17
C GLN A 329 -5.62 -5.88 -18.78
N ASN A 330 -6.94 -6.12 -18.71
CA ASN A 330 -7.95 -5.20 -19.23
C ASN A 330 -8.00 -3.93 -18.37
N ALA A 331 -7.87 -4.09 -17.04
CA ALA A 331 -7.81 -2.96 -16.12
C ALA A 331 -6.67 -2.00 -16.46
N CYS A 332 -5.49 -2.49 -16.82
CA CYS A 332 -4.37 -1.64 -17.25
C CYS A 332 -4.76 -0.78 -18.46
N ARG A 333 -5.44 -1.33 -19.47
CA ARG A 333 -5.92 -0.58 -20.65
C ARG A 333 -6.99 0.46 -20.30
N VAL A 334 -7.91 0.11 -19.40
CA VAL A 334 -8.96 1.03 -18.92
C VAL A 334 -8.35 2.18 -18.13
N ILE A 335 -7.39 1.89 -17.25
CA ILE A 335 -6.62 2.90 -16.52
C ILE A 335 -5.97 3.89 -17.49
N GLU A 336 -5.27 3.42 -18.52
CA GLU A 336 -4.63 4.28 -19.52
C GLU A 336 -5.63 5.15 -20.32
N ARG A 337 -6.84 4.66 -20.51
CA ARG A 337 -7.89 5.36 -21.29
C ARG A 337 -8.60 6.44 -20.49
N TYR A 338 -8.88 6.20 -19.22
CA TYR A 338 -9.78 7.03 -18.42
C TYR A 338 -9.11 7.86 -17.34
N GLU A 339 -7.92 7.45 -16.85
CA GLU A 339 -7.23 8.26 -15.84
C GLU A 339 -6.61 9.52 -16.45
N PRO A 340 -6.69 10.64 -15.73
CA PRO A 340 -6.08 11.88 -16.20
C PRO A 340 -4.56 11.73 -16.28
N ILE A 341 -4.00 12.24 -17.36
CA ILE A 341 -2.56 12.39 -17.51
C ILE A 341 -2.17 13.61 -16.69
N GLY A 342 -1.26 13.43 -15.75
CA GLY A 342 -0.73 14.55 -14.98
C GLY A 342 -0.01 15.59 -15.86
N PRO A 343 0.22 16.80 -15.35
CA PRO A 343 0.84 17.89 -16.11
C PRO A 343 2.18 17.52 -16.78
N ASP A 344 2.92 16.60 -16.17
CA ASP A 344 4.24 16.15 -16.63
C ASP A 344 4.19 14.81 -17.40
N GLY A 345 3.04 14.43 -17.94
CA GLY A 345 2.83 13.09 -18.50
C GLY A 345 2.76 11.99 -17.43
N ALA A 346 2.64 12.38 -16.15
CA ALA A 346 2.70 11.46 -15.03
C ALA A 346 1.53 10.47 -15.05
N GLY A 347 1.87 9.19 -14.90
CA GLY A 347 0.96 8.09 -14.65
C GLY A 347 0.64 7.96 -13.16
N ARG A 348 0.51 6.72 -12.69
CA ARG A 348 0.18 6.41 -11.29
C ARG A 348 1.36 6.61 -10.32
N GLY A 349 2.60 6.70 -10.81
CA GLY A 349 3.77 6.78 -9.95
C GLY A 349 3.89 5.59 -9.02
N TYR A 350 3.98 5.86 -7.72
CA TYR A 350 3.96 4.82 -6.70
C TYR A 350 2.54 4.42 -6.25
N TYR A 351 1.51 5.19 -6.57
CA TYR A 351 0.13 4.81 -6.23
C TYR A 351 -0.25 3.46 -6.85
N ALA A 352 -0.89 2.60 -6.07
CA ALA A 352 -1.24 1.22 -6.42
C ALA A 352 -0.03 0.31 -6.71
N GLY A 353 1.18 0.79 -6.46
CA GLY A 353 2.40 -0.01 -6.40
C GLY A 353 2.56 -0.71 -5.05
N ALA A 354 3.78 -1.11 -4.73
CA ALA A 354 4.07 -1.86 -3.51
C ALA A 354 5.31 -1.31 -2.78
N LEU A 355 5.29 -1.36 -1.45
CA LEU A 355 6.46 -1.14 -0.61
C LEU A 355 6.93 -2.50 -0.08
N ALA A 356 7.99 -3.06 -0.66
CA ALA A 356 8.39 -4.44 -0.40
C ALA A 356 9.63 -4.51 0.49
N LEU A 357 9.46 -5.00 1.73
CA LEU A 357 10.58 -5.35 2.61
C LEU A 357 10.98 -6.79 2.33
N ILE A 358 12.16 -6.94 1.78
CA ILE A 358 12.75 -8.21 1.39
C ILE A 358 13.91 -8.52 2.33
N GLY A 359 14.00 -9.76 2.80
CA GLY A 359 15.04 -10.17 3.71
C GLY A 359 15.18 -11.67 3.83
N ARG A 360 15.82 -12.07 4.93
CA ARG A 360 16.05 -13.48 5.27
C ARG A 360 15.73 -13.70 6.74
N ASP A 361 15.18 -14.88 7.05
CA ASP A 361 15.07 -15.32 8.44
C ASP A 361 16.41 -15.80 8.98
N GLY A 362 16.47 -16.14 10.27
CA GLY A 362 17.70 -16.61 10.90
C GLY A 362 18.28 -17.91 10.31
N GLY A 363 17.50 -18.67 9.58
CA GLY A 363 17.93 -19.88 8.83
C GLY A 363 18.35 -19.58 7.39
N GLY A 364 18.24 -18.34 6.92
CA GLY A 364 18.57 -17.91 5.57
C GLY A 364 17.45 -18.09 4.54
N ALA A 365 16.24 -18.47 4.97
CA ALA A 365 15.09 -18.53 4.08
C ALA A 365 14.61 -17.11 3.73
N GLN A 366 14.27 -16.91 2.46
CA GLN A 366 13.80 -15.62 1.97
C GLN A 366 12.49 -15.21 2.62
N THR A 367 12.35 -13.92 2.93
CA THR A 367 11.12 -13.32 3.48
C THR A 367 10.71 -12.11 2.65
N LEU A 368 9.40 -11.91 2.55
CA LEU A 368 8.78 -10.76 1.90
C LEU A 368 7.64 -10.26 2.77
N ASP A 369 7.57 -8.95 2.96
CA ASP A 369 6.47 -8.29 3.64
C ASP A 369 6.15 -6.99 2.89
N SER A 370 4.96 -6.89 2.30
CA SER A 370 4.63 -5.83 1.36
C SER A 370 3.20 -5.33 1.51
N PRO A 371 2.98 -4.07 1.91
CA PRO A 371 1.71 -3.38 1.73
C PRO A 371 1.55 -2.84 0.31
N ILE A 372 0.31 -2.61 -0.11
CA ILE A 372 0.01 -1.79 -1.28
C ILE A 372 0.29 -0.31 -0.95
N LEU A 373 0.84 0.44 -1.90
CA LEU A 373 1.06 1.88 -1.77
C LEU A 373 -0.24 2.66 -2.05
N ILE A 374 -1.12 2.65 -1.04
CA ILE A 374 -2.35 3.44 -0.97
C ILE A 374 -2.37 4.21 0.36
N ARG A 375 -3.28 5.17 0.50
CA ARG A 375 -3.36 6.02 1.70
C ARG A 375 -2.01 6.66 1.99
N THR A 376 -1.38 7.20 0.96
CA THR A 376 0.01 7.66 0.96
C THR A 376 0.10 9.06 0.36
N ALA A 377 0.81 9.94 1.04
CA ALA A 377 1.29 11.20 0.51
C ALA A 377 2.65 10.97 -0.16
N ASP A 378 2.79 11.36 -1.41
CA ASP A 378 4.02 11.40 -2.19
C ASP A 378 4.43 12.86 -2.36
N ILE A 379 5.57 13.23 -1.76
CA ILE A 379 6.01 14.63 -1.64
C ILE A 379 7.41 14.72 -2.24
N ASP A 380 7.60 15.57 -3.23
CA ASP A 380 8.92 15.79 -3.83
C ASP A 380 9.80 16.71 -2.95
N ALA A 381 11.07 16.86 -3.31
CA ALA A 381 12.03 17.70 -2.58
C ALA A 381 11.64 19.18 -2.50
N ARG A 382 10.76 19.66 -3.39
CA ARG A 382 10.28 21.05 -3.42
C ARG A 382 9.01 21.23 -2.60
N GLY A 383 8.44 20.13 -2.09
CA GLY A 383 7.20 20.14 -1.33
C GLY A 383 5.93 19.94 -2.17
N SER A 384 6.06 19.58 -3.46
CA SER A 384 4.91 19.25 -4.28
C SER A 384 4.27 17.96 -3.78
N LEU A 385 3.04 18.07 -3.33
CA LEU A 385 2.26 17.01 -2.67
C LEU A 385 1.31 16.34 -3.64
N LYS A 386 1.26 15.01 -3.59
CA LYS A 386 0.27 14.18 -4.29
C LYS A 386 -0.30 13.16 -3.31
N VAL A 387 -1.62 13.09 -3.21
CA VAL A 387 -2.35 12.02 -2.50
C VAL A 387 -3.33 11.40 -3.48
N ALA A 388 -2.95 10.26 -4.03
CA ALA A 388 -3.78 9.54 -4.99
C ALA A 388 -4.78 8.62 -4.28
N VAL A 389 -6.00 8.58 -4.78
CA VAL A 389 -7.08 7.73 -4.30
C VAL A 389 -7.91 7.22 -5.46
N GLY A 390 -8.50 6.04 -5.33
CA GLY A 390 -9.37 5.46 -6.35
C GLY A 390 -10.59 4.80 -5.74
N ALA A 391 -11.67 4.72 -6.52
CA ALA A 391 -12.84 3.93 -6.21
C ALA A 391 -12.89 2.69 -7.10
N THR A 392 -13.42 1.60 -6.56
CA THR A 392 -13.61 0.34 -7.28
C THR A 392 -14.97 0.34 -7.94
N LEU A 393 -14.97 0.47 -9.27
CA LEU A 393 -16.18 0.54 -10.06
C LEU A 393 -16.67 -0.85 -10.43
N VAL A 394 -17.93 -1.14 -10.13
CA VAL A 394 -18.64 -2.36 -10.51
C VAL A 394 -19.93 -1.99 -11.22
N ARG A 395 -20.64 -2.97 -11.79
CA ARG A 395 -21.88 -2.74 -12.57
C ARG A 395 -22.94 -1.91 -11.84
N HIS A 396 -23.02 -2.03 -10.53
CA HIS A 396 -24.03 -1.35 -9.69
C HIS A 396 -23.47 -0.14 -8.93
N SER A 397 -22.27 0.32 -9.26
CA SER A 397 -21.71 1.53 -8.67
C SER A 397 -22.54 2.77 -8.99
N ASP A 398 -22.77 3.60 -7.96
CA ASP A 398 -23.36 4.93 -8.12
C ASP A 398 -22.25 5.98 -8.29
N PRO A 399 -22.22 6.75 -9.39
CA PRO A 399 -21.15 7.72 -9.65
C PRO A 399 -20.90 8.71 -8.52
N ARG A 400 -21.96 9.20 -7.85
CA ARG A 400 -21.81 10.12 -6.69
C ARG A 400 -21.32 9.41 -5.44
N GLY A 401 -21.76 8.18 -5.24
CA GLY A 401 -21.26 7.30 -4.19
C GLY A 401 -19.75 7.08 -4.30
N GLU A 402 -19.27 6.83 -5.53
CA GLU A 402 -17.84 6.62 -5.78
C GLU A 402 -17.00 7.91 -5.60
N VAL A 403 -17.54 9.07 -5.96
CA VAL A 403 -16.95 10.38 -5.59
C VAL A 403 -16.78 10.48 -4.07
N ALA A 404 -17.85 10.22 -3.32
CA ALA A 404 -17.82 10.28 -1.85
C ALA A 404 -16.82 9.27 -1.25
N GLU A 405 -16.66 8.10 -1.87
CA GLU A 405 -15.68 7.10 -1.45
C GLU A 405 -14.24 7.59 -1.61
N THR A 406 -13.92 8.29 -2.71
CA THR A 406 -12.58 8.87 -2.87
C THR A 406 -12.26 9.91 -1.79
N HIS A 407 -13.22 10.75 -1.41
CA HIS A 407 -13.06 11.68 -0.29
C HIS A 407 -12.81 10.95 1.03
N ALA A 408 -13.57 9.91 1.33
CA ALA A 408 -13.41 9.10 2.53
C ALA A 408 -12.03 8.41 2.59
N LYS A 409 -11.59 7.85 1.45
CA LYS A 409 -10.27 7.20 1.34
C LYS A 409 -9.11 8.19 1.49
N ALA A 410 -9.26 9.45 1.09
CA ALA A 410 -8.26 10.49 1.27
C ALA A 410 -8.22 11.05 2.70
N ALA A 411 -9.33 11.00 3.44
CA ALA A 411 -9.55 11.75 4.68
C ALA A 411 -8.46 11.51 5.74
N GLY A 412 -8.00 10.27 5.95
CA GLY A 412 -6.98 9.95 6.96
C GLY A 412 -5.66 10.69 6.69
N VAL A 413 -5.15 10.59 5.46
CA VAL A 413 -3.90 11.26 5.06
C VAL A 413 -4.06 12.77 5.04
N LEU A 414 -5.18 13.28 4.51
CA LEU A 414 -5.44 14.73 4.46
C LEU A 414 -5.56 15.33 5.86
N THR A 415 -6.18 14.62 6.79
CA THR A 415 -6.25 15.04 8.21
C THR A 415 -4.85 15.12 8.83
N ALA A 416 -3.99 14.14 8.58
CA ALA A 416 -2.61 14.17 9.04
C ALA A 416 -1.83 15.35 8.43
N LEU A 417 -2.14 15.73 7.20
CA LEU A 417 -1.59 16.90 6.51
C LEU A 417 -2.20 18.23 6.99
N GLY A 418 -3.17 18.22 7.91
CA GLY A 418 -3.86 19.42 8.39
C GLY A 418 -4.88 20.01 7.39
N VAL A 419 -5.19 19.27 6.32
CA VAL A 419 -6.23 19.62 5.37
C VAL A 419 -7.57 19.16 5.91
N ARG A 420 -8.54 20.08 6.07
CA ARG A 420 -9.90 19.69 6.43
C ARG A 420 -10.58 19.11 5.20
N PRO A 421 -11.07 17.86 5.25
CA PRO A 421 -11.89 17.32 4.18
C PRO A 421 -13.10 18.24 3.95
N ALA A 422 -13.39 18.56 2.69
CA ALA A 422 -14.63 19.27 2.37
C ALA A 422 -15.82 18.41 2.81
N PRO A 423 -16.88 18.99 3.43
CA PRO A 423 -18.07 18.22 3.76
C PRO A 423 -18.68 17.69 2.46
N VAL A 424 -18.88 16.38 2.37
CA VAL A 424 -19.60 15.75 1.26
C VAL A 424 -21.03 16.26 1.33
N ARG A 425 -21.45 17.07 0.36
CA ARG A 425 -22.86 17.47 0.24
C ARG A 425 -23.68 16.23 -0.07
N SER A 426 -24.34 15.68 0.93
CA SER A 426 -25.34 14.65 0.72
C SER A 426 -26.47 15.26 -0.12
N GLY A 427 -26.56 14.87 -1.39
CA GLY A 427 -27.68 15.21 -2.27
C GLY A 427 -28.92 14.41 -1.88
N ALA A 428 -29.52 14.74 -0.74
CA ALA A 428 -30.81 14.25 -0.33
C ALA A 428 -31.73 15.45 -0.08
N GLU A 429 -32.22 16.06 -1.16
CA GLU A 429 -33.52 16.73 -1.18
C GLU A 429 -34.13 16.47 -2.56
N GLY A 430 -34.86 15.35 -2.66
CA GLY A 430 -35.85 15.17 -3.70
C GLY A 430 -37.00 16.17 -3.48
N PRO A 431 -37.62 16.69 -4.53
CA PRO A 431 -38.71 17.63 -4.39
C PRO A 431 -39.91 16.97 -3.70
N ARG A 432 -40.50 17.70 -2.76
CA ARG A 432 -41.78 17.36 -2.10
C ARG A 432 -42.93 17.35 -3.09
#